data_e7f7fc419a6ce393b61642181802125c
#
_entry.id   e7f7fc419a6ce393b61642181802125c
#
_cell.length_a   1.000
_cell.length_b   1.000
_cell.length_c   1.000
_cell.angle_alpha   90.00
_cell.angle_beta   90.00
_cell.angle_gamma   90.00
#
_symmetry.space_group_name_H-M   'P 1'
#
loop_
_entity.id
_entity.type
_entity.pdbx_description
1 polymer ?
#
loop_
_entity_poly.entity_id
_entity_poly.type
_entity_poly.pdbx_seq_one_letter_code
_entity_poly.pdbx_strand_id
1 'polypeptide(L)'
;MKKFFAFTASLLCLSCMLFAEDYQDLLKEPVSNEIETIIPEDQHVTNKTAKVRLEYTPLTDEVRLYYTCHAVSFDQGEAMNTALAVLKDFQDAHDEYFGYKYMRRDSVKYYKDEKTGFKWAMYQSYVRFTR
;
A
#
# COMPACT_ATOMS: atom_id res chain seq x y z
N MET A 1 -21.97 45.59 35.03
CA MET A 1 -21.58 44.24 35.48
C MET A 1 -22.12 43.12 34.59
N LYS A 2 -23.40 43.12 34.27
CA LYS A 2 -23.99 42.06 33.42
C LYS A 2 -23.43 42.03 31.99
N LYS A 3 -23.06 43.15 31.37
CA LYS A 3 -22.47 43.25 30.05
C LYS A 3 -21.00 42.72 30.00
N PHE A 4 -20.31 42.82 31.13
CA PHE A 4 -18.94 42.36 31.25
C PHE A 4 -18.87 40.83 31.30
N PHE A 5 -19.86 40.19 31.95
CA PHE A 5 -19.99 38.72 32.04
C PHE A 5 -20.33 38.10 30.69
N ALA A 6 -21.16 38.72 29.88
CA ALA A 6 -21.49 38.23 28.53
C ALA A 6 -20.29 38.26 27.57
N PHE A 7 -19.42 39.26 27.74
CA PHE A 7 -18.21 39.40 26.90
C PHE A 7 -17.16 38.34 27.24
N THR A 8 -16.98 38.03 28.52
CA THR A 8 -16.06 36.96 28.94
C THR A 8 -16.55 35.59 28.57
N ALA A 9 -17.84 35.34 28.57
CA ALA A 9 -18.41 34.06 28.12
C ALA A 9 -18.23 33.87 26.60
N SER A 10 -18.36 34.93 25.82
CA SER A 10 -18.11 34.88 24.37
C SER A 10 -16.65 34.60 24.02
N LEU A 11 -15.74 35.16 24.78
CA LEU A 11 -14.31 34.95 24.60
C LEU A 11 -13.90 33.51 24.93
N LEU A 12 -14.51 32.91 25.97
CA LEU A 12 -14.31 31.54 26.35
C LEU A 12 -14.82 30.54 25.27
N CYS A 13 -15.96 30.85 24.65
CA CYS A 13 -16.47 30.02 23.55
C CYS A 13 -15.57 30.06 22.32
N LEU A 14 -14.94 31.20 22.01
CA LEU A 14 -14.02 31.32 20.88
C LEU A 14 -12.73 30.52 21.13
N SER A 15 -12.22 30.54 22.34
CA SER A 15 -11.03 29.74 22.68
C SER A 15 -11.32 28.23 22.66
N CYS A 16 -12.51 27.80 23.02
CA CYS A 16 -12.91 26.39 22.92
C CYS A 16 -13.01 25.91 21.49
N MET A 17 -13.41 26.76 20.53
CA MET A 17 -13.45 26.37 19.11
C MET A 17 -12.06 26.17 18.52
N LEU A 18 -11.09 26.99 18.90
CA LEU A 18 -9.70 26.84 18.45
C LEU A 18 -9.06 25.54 18.97
N PHE A 19 -9.35 25.16 20.21
CA PHE A 19 -8.88 23.91 20.79
C PHE A 19 -9.54 22.67 20.15
N ALA A 20 -10.78 22.78 19.66
CA ALA A 20 -11.47 21.67 19.02
C ALA A 20 -10.86 21.30 17.66
N GLU A 21 -10.37 22.28 16.89
CA GLU A 21 -9.67 22.01 15.62
C GLU A 21 -8.33 21.30 15.84
N ASP A 22 -7.52 21.74 16.80
CA ASP A 22 -6.27 21.09 17.17
C ASP A 22 -6.51 19.66 17.70
N TYR A 23 -7.61 19.45 18.41
CA TYR A 23 -7.98 18.15 18.95
C TYR A 23 -8.39 17.15 17.85
N GLN A 24 -9.05 17.61 16.78
CA GLN A 24 -9.39 16.76 15.62
C GLN A 24 -8.16 16.32 14.85
N ASP A 25 -7.13 17.15 14.72
CA ASP A 25 -5.87 16.78 14.11
C ASP A 25 -5.12 15.71 14.92
N LEU A 26 -5.23 15.76 16.24
CA LEU A 26 -4.66 14.75 17.13
C LEU A 26 -5.40 13.41 17.10
N LEU A 27 -6.66 13.41 16.64
CA LEU A 27 -7.48 12.19 16.52
C LEU A 27 -7.30 11.47 15.19
N LYS A 28 -6.56 12.02 14.24
CA LYS A 28 -6.21 11.28 13.02
C LYS A 28 -5.40 10.06 13.40
N GLU A 29 -5.82 8.91 12.90
CA GLU A 29 -5.09 7.67 13.12
C GLU A 29 -3.64 7.82 12.64
N PRO A 30 -2.67 7.41 13.45
CA PRO A 30 -1.29 7.40 13.01
C PRO A 30 -1.13 6.45 11.84
N VAL A 31 -0.24 6.79 10.89
CA VAL A 31 0.09 5.91 9.77
C VAL A 31 0.59 4.59 10.32
N SER A 32 -0.02 3.49 9.89
CA SER A 32 0.28 2.16 10.40
C SER A 32 1.65 1.68 9.95
N ASN A 33 2.39 1.08 10.88
CA ASN A 33 3.60 0.32 10.61
C ASN A 33 3.29 -1.13 10.22
N GLU A 34 2.04 -1.54 10.32
CA GLU A 34 1.61 -2.88 9.99
C GLU A 34 1.61 -3.11 8.47
N ILE A 35 1.93 -4.33 8.08
CA ILE A 35 1.90 -4.75 6.68
C ILE A 35 0.46 -5.08 6.29
N GLU A 36 -0.05 -4.39 5.28
CA GLU A 36 -1.36 -4.66 4.71
C GLU A 36 -1.21 -5.59 3.51
N THR A 37 -1.93 -6.70 3.51
CA THR A 37 -1.99 -7.60 2.35
C THR A 37 -3.11 -7.15 1.44
N ILE A 38 -2.77 -6.85 0.19
CA ILE A 38 -3.70 -6.38 -0.82
C ILE A 38 -3.74 -7.37 -1.97
N ILE A 39 -4.93 -7.84 -2.32
CA ILE A 39 -5.16 -8.64 -3.51
C ILE A 39 -5.77 -7.71 -4.57
N PRO A 40 -5.04 -7.39 -5.65
CA PRO A 40 -5.57 -6.51 -6.68
C PRO A 40 -6.83 -7.07 -7.32
N GLU A 41 -7.82 -6.22 -7.60
CA GLU A 41 -9.01 -6.62 -8.35
C GLU A 41 -8.64 -7.03 -9.78
N ASP A 42 -7.85 -6.20 -10.44
CA ASP A 42 -7.25 -6.52 -11.73
C ASP A 42 -5.80 -6.90 -11.52
N GLN A 43 -5.50 -8.17 -11.68
CA GLN A 43 -4.14 -8.69 -11.50
C GLN A 43 -3.30 -8.63 -12.76
N HIS A 44 -3.88 -8.25 -13.90
CA HIS A 44 -3.20 -8.15 -15.20
C HIS A 44 -2.48 -9.43 -15.63
N VAL A 45 -2.93 -10.59 -15.13
CA VAL A 45 -2.28 -11.85 -15.42
C VAL A 45 -2.84 -12.46 -16.71
N THR A 46 -1.94 -12.98 -17.54
CA THR A 46 -2.27 -13.72 -18.75
C THR A 46 -2.16 -15.24 -18.53
N ASN A 47 -1.34 -15.64 -17.56
CA ASN A 47 -1.17 -17.03 -17.17
C ASN A 47 -2.32 -17.46 -16.24
N LYS A 48 -3.03 -18.52 -16.60
CA LYS A 48 -4.18 -19.03 -15.81
C LYS A 48 -3.83 -19.47 -14.40
N THR A 49 -2.58 -19.86 -14.16
CA THR A 49 -2.10 -20.29 -12.83
C THR A 49 -1.55 -19.14 -11.98
N ALA A 50 -1.39 -17.97 -12.58
CA ALA A 50 -0.74 -16.82 -11.93
C ALA A 50 -1.67 -16.10 -10.98
N LYS A 51 -1.11 -15.69 -9.85
CA LYS A 51 -1.77 -14.85 -8.85
C LYS A 51 -0.81 -13.77 -8.38
N VAL A 52 -1.34 -12.58 -8.14
CA VAL A 52 -0.57 -11.43 -7.65
C VAL A 52 -1.06 -11.03 -6.26
N ARG A 53 -0.11 -10.73 -5.40
CA ARG A 53 -0.36 -10.24 -4.05
C ARG A 53 0.59 -9.09 -3.76
N LEU A 54 0.09 -8.06 -3.08
CA LEU A 54 0.90 -6.94 -2.59
C LEU A 54 0.96 -6.97 -1.07
N GLU A 55 2.12 -6.62 -0.54
CA GLU A 55 2.31 -6.31 0.88
C GLU A 55 2.74 -4.85 0.99
N TYR A 56 1.87 -4.04 1.58
CA TYR A 56 2.03 -2.60 1.68
C TYR A 56 2.30 -2.18 3.12
N THR A 57 3.35 -1.37 3.32
CA THR A 57 3.66 -0.76 4.62
C THR A 57 3.46 0.75 4.50
N PRO A 58 2.33 1.29 4.99
CA PRO A 58 2.00 2.71 4.81
C PRO A 58 3.03 3.68 5.41
N LEU A 59 3.60 3.31 6.55
CA LEU A 59 4.56 4.18 7.24
C LEU A 59 5.81 4.46 6.43
N THR A 60 6.29 3.47 5.68
CA THR A 60 7.54 3.57 4.90
C THR A 60 7.30 3.75 3.41
N ASP A 61 6.04 3.76 2.96
CA ASP A 61 5.63 3.82 1.55
C ASP A 61 6.16 2.64 0.72
N GLU A 62 6.47 1.53 1.37
CA GLU A 62 7.04 0.35 0.74
C GLU A 62 5.97 -0.63 0.29
N VAL A 63 6.17 -1.19 -0.90
CA VAL A 63 5.31 -2.24 -1.45
C VAL A 63 6.18 -3.39 -1.93
N ARG A 64 5.82 -4.59 -1.50
CA ARG A 64 6.37 -5.85 -2.02
C ARG A 64 5.31 -6.52 -2.86
N LEU A 65 5.67 -6.84 -4.08
CA LEU A 65 4.79 -7.53 -5.02
C LEU A 65 5.25 -8.97 -5.19
N TYR A 66 4.30 -9.89 -5.14
CA TYR A 66 4.54 -11.32 -5.36
C TYR A 66 3.67 -11.80 -6.50
N TYR A 67 4.30 -12.25 -7.57
CA TYR A 67 3.67 -12.91 -8.70
C TYR A 67 4.02 -14.38 -8.62
N THR A 68 3.02 -15.24 -8.47
CA THR A 68 3.21 -16.67 -8.28
C THR A 68 2.47 -17.43 -9.38
N CYS A 69 3.15 -18.36 -10.02
CA CYS A 69 2.56 -19.25 -11.03
C CYS A 69 3.26 -20.61 -11.04
N HIS A 70 2.73 -21.55 -11.81
CA HIS A 70 3.42 -22.83 -12.01
C HIS A 70 4.78 -22.60 -12.69
N ALA A 71 5.82 -23.29 -12.21
CA ALA A 71 7.18 -23.10 -12.73
C ALA A 71 7.31 -23.44 -14.21
N VAL A 72 6.56 -24.42 -14.69
CA VAL A 72 6.60 -24.86 -16.09
C VAL A 72 6.08 -23.81 -17.07
N SER A 73 5.18 -22.92 -16.63
CA SER A 73 4.60 -21.86 -17.44
C SER A 73 5.14 -20.47 -17.10
N PHE A 74 6.14 -20.39 -16.24
CA PHE A 74 6.71 -19.12 -15.79
C PHE A 74 7.47 -18.46 -16.93
N ASP A 75 7.13 -17.19 -17.20
CA ASP A 75 7.83 -16.32 -18.11
C ASP A 75 8.18 -15.02 -17.36
N GLN A 76 9.48 -14.72 -17.29
CA GLN A 76 9.95 -13.54 -16.56
C GLN A 76 9.46 -12.24 -17.20
N GLY A 77 9.35 -12.16 -18.51
CA GLY A 77 8.82 -10.99 -19.21
C GLY A 77 7.36 -10.74 -18.89
N GLU A 78 6.51 -11.78 -18.86
CA GLU A 78 5.11 -11.68 -18.42
C GLU A 78 5.01 -11.23 -16.98
N ALA A 79 5.80 -11.83 -16.08
CA ALA A 79 5.81 -11.47 -14.67
C ALA A 79 6.20 -10.01 -14.44
N MET A 80 7.22 -9.55 -15.17
CA MET A 80 7.65 -8.15 -15.12
C MET A 80 6.56 -7.20 -15.61
N ASN A 81 5.93 -7.50 -16.74
CA ASN A 81 4.84 -6.68 -17.28
C ASN A 81 3.64 -6.62 -16.35
N THR A 82 3.28 -7.75 -15.76
CA THR A 82 2.23 -7.82 -14.75
C THR A 82 2.57 -6.99 -13.52
N ALA A 83 3.78 -7.08 -13.02
CA ALA A 83 4.26 -6.32 -11.88
C ALA A 83 4.18 -4.80 -12.15
N LEU A 84 4.63 -4.36 -13.31
CA LEU A 84 4.59 -2.95 -13.70
C LEU A 84 3.15 -2.43 -13.78
N ALA A 85 2.23 -3.21 -14.34
CA ALA A 85 0.83 -2.84 -14.45
C ALA A 85 0.15 -2.73 -13.08
N VAL A 86 0.39 -3.69 -12.21
CA VAL A 86 -0.19 -3.70 -10.84
C VAL A 86 0.36 -2.55 -10.00
N LEU A 87 1.67 -2.28 -10.07
CA LEU A 87 2.28 -1.16 -9.35
C LEU A 87 1.75 0.18 -9.86
N LYS A 88 1.50 0.32 -11.15
CA LYS A 88 0.89 1.52 -11.73
C LYS A 88 -0.52 1.72 -11.20
N ASP A 89 -1.35 0.68 -11.15
CA ASP A 89 -2.69 0.74 -10.61
C ASP A 89 -2.68 1.13 -9.13
N PHE A 90 -1.75 0.58 -8.37
CA PHE A 90 -1.56 0.96 -6.97
C PHE A 90 -1.21 2.44 -6.82
N GLN A 91 -0.28 2.93 -7.63
CA GLN A 91 0.08 4.35 -7.65
C GLN A 91 -1.11 5.24 -8.00
N ASP A 92 -1.88 4.88 -9.01
CA ASP A 92 -3.04 5.65 -9.47
C ASP A 92 -4.15 5.68 -8.41
N ALA A 93 -4.26 4.65 -7.58
CA ALA A 93 -5.21 4.58 -6.47
C ALA A 93 -4.79 5.41 -5.25
N HIS A 94 -3.55 5.89 -5.21
CA HIS A 94 -2.96 6.65 -4.11
C HIS A 94 -2.46 8.00 -4.64
N ASP A 95 -3.27 9.04 -4.49
CA ASP A 95 -2.99 10.38 -5.06
C ASP A 95 -1.69 11.01 -4.54
N GLU A 96 -1.25 10.63 -3.34
CA GLU A 96 -0.02 11.12 -2.73
C GLU A 96 1.25 10.59 -3.42
N TYR A 97 1.15 9.54 -4.22
CA TYR A 97 2.30 8.94 -4.89
C TYR A 97 2.39 9.38 -6.35
N PHE A 98 3.57 9.78 -6.79
CA PHE A 98 3.80 10.17 -8.18
C PHE A 98 4.87 9.33 -8.88
N GLY A 99 5.47 8.38 -8.19
CA GLY A 99 6.46 7.46 -8.73
C GLY A 99 6.92 6.47 -7.69
N TYR A 100 7.85 5.61 -8.06
CA TYR A 100 8.49 4.68 -7.14
C TYR A 100 9.91 4.38 -7.60
N LYS A 101 10.71 3.88 -6.67
CA LYS A 101 12.06 3.37 -6.95
C LYS A 101 12.21 1.96 -6.42
N TYR A 102 13.02 1.18 -7.10
CA TYR A 102 13.32 -0.17 -6.64
C TYR A 102 14.26 -0.13 -5.44
N MET A 103 13.89 -0.88 -4.41
CA MET A 103 14.72 -1.05 -3.21
C MET A 103 15.79 -2.11 -3.42
N ARG A 104 15.53 -3.06 -4.31
CA ARG A 104 16.47 -4.10 -4.75
C ARG A 104 16.04 -4.62 -6.11
N ARG A 105 16.90 -5.39 -6.76
CA ARG A 105 16.57 -6.05 -8.02
C ARG A 105 15.44 -7.07 -7.83
N ASP A 106 14.59 -7.18 -8.83
CA ASP A 106 13.58 -8.22 -8.87
C ASP A 106 14.23 -9.60 -8.83
N SER A 107 13.61 -10.52 -8.15
CA SER A 107 14.13 -11.87 -7.96
C SER A 107 13.06 -12.91 -8.23
N VAL A 108 13.50 -14.11 -8.59
CA VAL A 108 12.63 -15.26 -8.79
C VAL A 108 13.05 -16.36 -7.83
N LYS A 109 12.08 -16.93 -7.11
CA LYS A 109 12.28 -18.09 -6.26
C LYS A 109 11.44 -19.24 -6.76
N TYR A 110 12.02 -20.45 -6.75
CA TYR A 110 11.32 -21.66 -7.09
C TYR A 110 11.14 -22.48 -5.83
N TYR A 111 9.94 -23.02 -5.65
CA TYR A 111 9.63 -23.88 -4.51
C TYR A 111 8.66 -24.99 -4.93
N LYS A 112 8.65 -26.07 -4.18
CA LYS A 112 7.75 -27.20 -4.40
C LYS A 112 6.68 -27.22 -3.32
N ASP A 113 5.42 -27.31 -3.76
CA ASP A 113 4.30 -27.54 -2.83
C ASP A 113 4.30 -29.02 -2.43
N GLU A 114 4.52 -29.29 -1.16
CA GLU A 114 4.57 -30.65 -0.63
C GLU A 114 3.24 -31.39 -0.73
N LYS A 115 2.11 -30.66 -0.69
CA LYS A 115 0.77 -31.25 -0.76
C LYS A 115 0.42 -31.75 -2.14
N THR A 116 0.74 -30.99 -3.17
CA THR A 116 0.38 -31.31 -4.56
C THR A 116 1.53 -31.83 -5.38
N GLY A 117 2.78 -31.63 -4.92
CA GLY A 117 3.98 -31.97 -5.66
C GLY A 117 4.31 -31.03 -6.82
N PHE A 118 3.51 -30.00 -7.05
CA PHE A 118 3.75 -29.01 -8.10
C PHE A 118 4.89 -28.07 -7.74
N LYS A 119 5.70 -27.74 -8.74
CA LYS A 119 6.75 -26.74 -8.62
C LYS A 119 6.20 -25.36 -9.01
N TRP A 120 6.45 -24.38 -8.15
CA TRP A 120 5.99 -23.00 -8.30
C TRP A 120 7.16 -22.07 -8.52
N ALA A 121 6.90 -21.00 -9.27
CA ALA A 121 7.80 -19.85 -9.39
C ALA A 121 7.16 -18.64 -8.74
N MET A 122 7.95 -17.92 -7.95
CA MET A 122 7.52 -16.67 -7.31
C MET A 122 8.44 -15.54 -7.76
N TYR A 123 7.90 -14.61 -8.53
CA TYR A 123 8.58 -13.38 -8.93
C TYR A 123 8.30 -12.31 -7.88
N GLN A 124 9.35 -11.68 -7.39
CA GLN A 124 9.28 -10.69 -6.32
C GLN A 124 9.82 -9.34 -6.79
N SER A 125 9.06 -8.28 -6.49
CA SER A 125 9.45 -6.90 -6.71
C SER A 125 9.31 -6.13 -5.41
N TYR A 126 10.32 -5.31 -5.07
CA TYR A 126 10.31 -4.53 -3.85
C TYR A 126 10.60 -3.07 -4.18
N VAL A 127 9.60 -2.22 -3.97
CA VAL A 127 9.66 -0.80 -4.33
C VAL A 127 9.27 0.09 -3.16
N ARG A 128 9.69 1.34 -3.24
CA ARG A 128 9.28 2.40 -2.33
C ARG A 128 8.68 3.53 -3.15
N PHE A 129 7.43 3.89 -2.85
CA PHE A 129 6.75 4.98 -3.53
C PHE A 129 7.28 6.33 -3.07
N THR A 130 7.28 7.30 -3.98
CA THR A 130 7.72 8.68 -3.72
C THR A 130 6.53 9.62 -3.68
N ARG A 131 6.58 10.53 -2.70
CA ARG A 131 5.58 11.58 -2.49
C ARG A 131 6.04 12.89 -3.11
#